data_dbb7e536d34f4f9b6012c45ffe4f8ea2
#
_entry.id   dbb7e536d34f4f9b6012c45ffe4f8ea2
#
_cell.length_a   1.000
_cell.length_b   1.000
_cell.length_c   1.000
_cell.angle_alpha   90.00
_cell.angle_beta   90.00
_cell.angle_gamma   90.00
#
_symmetry.space_group_name_H-M   'P 1'
#
loop_
_entity.id
_entity.type
_entity.pdbx_description
1 polymer ?
#
loop_
_entity_poly.entity_id
_entity_poly.type
_entity_poly.pdbx_seq_one_letter_code
_entity_poly.pdbx_strand_id
1 'polypeptide(L)'
;MAKIPVIGIDLGTTNSCVATIEGGEAMVIANAEGARTTPSVVAFAKDGERLVGVTAKRQAVTNNERTFMSVKREMGTNWKEGVDESKYTPQEISAFILQKLKADAEAYLGQEVKQAVITCPAYFTDAQR
;
A
#
# COMPACT_ATOMS: atom_id res chain seq x y z
N MET A 1 -16.88 25.48 6.09
CA MET A 1 -16.27 24.98 4.85
C MET A 1 -15.54 23.70 5.12
N ALA A 2 -15.88 22.65 4.42
CA ALA A 2 -15.20 21.37 4.60
C ALA A 2 -13.76 21.44 4.09
N LYS A 3 -12.81 21.05 4.92
CA LYS A 3 -11.42 20.99 4.49
C LYS A 3 -11.23 19.77 3.59
N ILE A 4 -10.46 19.92 2.53
CA ILE A 4 -10.04 18.78 1.69
C ILE A 4 -9.06 17.96 2.52
N PRO A 5 -9.36 16.69 2.81
CA PRO A 5 -8.46 15.89 3.63
C PRO A 5 -7.17 15.59 2.88
N VAL A 6 -6.05 15.75 3.59
CA VAL A 6 -4.73 15.35 3.12
C VAL A 6 -4.25 14.22 4.00
N ILE A 7 -3.83 13.12 3.39
CA ILE A 7 -3.27 11.99 4.12
C ILE A 7 -1.78 11.91 3.89
N GLY A 8 -1.08 11.38 4.89
CA GLY A 8 0.32 11.02 4.77
C GLY A 8 0.45 9.51 4.69
N ILE A 9 1.24 9.03 3.76
CA ILE A 9 1.48 7.60 3.58
C ILE A 9 2.97 7.32 3.72
N ASP A 10 3.32 6.39 4.60
CA ASP A 10 4.64 5.82 4.67
C ASP A 10 4.57 4.43 4.05
N LEU A 11 5.04 4.33 2.80
CA LEU A 11 5.08 3.07 2.07
C LEU A 11 6.40 2.37 2.41
N GLY A 12 6.37 1.56 3.46
CA GLY A 12 7.54 0.82 3.91
C GLY A 12 7.77 -0.47 3.12
N THR A 13 8.97 -1.02 3.23
CA THR A 13 9.31 -2.29 2.57
C THR A 13 8.52 -3.46 3.15
N THR A 14 8.37 -3.49 4.47
CA THR A 14 7.69 -4.58 5.18
C THR A 14 6.28 -4.19 5.60
N ASN A 15 6.11 -3.00 6.13
CA ASN A 15 4.83 -2.48 6.59
C ASN A 15 4.63 -1.05 6.10
N SER A 16 3.38 -0.69 5.87
CA SER A 16 3.00 0.66 5.47
C SER A 16 2.01 1.21 6.48
N CYS A 17 1.88 2.52 6.55
CA CYS A 17 0.86 3.15 7.37
C CYS A 17 0.33 4.41 6.70
N VAL A 18 -0.85 4.83 7.13
CA VAL A 18 -1.48 6.05 6.65
C VAL A 18 -1.90 6.89 7.84
N ALA A 19 -1.74 8.20 7.73
CA ALA A 19 -2.12 9.15 8.76
C ALA A 19 -2.92 10.29 8.16
N THR A 20 -3.82 10.84 8.95
CA THR A 20 -4.46 12.12 8.64
C THR A 20 -3.71 13.23 9.35
N ILE A 21 -3.76 14.43 8.78
CA ILE A 21 -3.13 15.60 9.37
C ILE A 21 -4.23 16.53 9.84
N GLU A 22 -4.37 16.68 11.15
CA GLU A 22 -5.37 17.52 11.78
C GLU A 22 -4.70 18.48 12.76
N GLY A 23 -4.99 19.78 12.63
CA GLY A 23 -4.45 20.77 13.55
C GLY A 23 -2.92 20.83 13.58
N GLY A 24 -2.26 20.47 12.49
CA GLY A 24 -0.81 20.43 12.40
C GLY A 24 -0.18 19.16 12.97
N GLU A 25 -0.98 18.21 13.42
CA GLU A 25 -0.50 16.94 13.97
C GLU A 25 -0.91 15.76 13.07
N ALA A 26 0.01 14.80 12.92
CA ALA A 26 -0.27 13.58 12.21
C ALA A 26 -0.91 12.56 13.16
N MET A 27 -2.00 11.95 12.74
CA MET A 27 -2.69 10.91 13.50
C MET A 27 -2.80 9.66 12.63
N VAL A 28 -2.18 8.56 13.08
CA VAL A 28 -2.20 7.30 12.35
C VAL A 28 -3.62 6.73 12.33
N ILE A 29 -4.07 6.34 11.14
CA ILE A 29 -5.40 5.78 10.91
C ILE A 29 -5.33 4.26 11.02
N ALA A 30 -6.26 3.67 11.79
CA ALA A 30 -6.41 2.22 11.82
C ALA A 30 -7.00 1.74 10.49
N ASN A 31 -6.47 0.62 9.98
CA ASN A 31 -6.98 0.03 8.76
C ASN A 31 -8.30 -0.71 8.99
N ALA A 32 -8.87 -1.29 7.93
CA ALA A 32 -10.14 -2.02 8.02
C ALA A 32 -10.08 -3.21 8.98
N GLU A 33 -8.89 -3.74 9.23
CA GLU A 33 -8.66 -4.86 10.15
C GLU A 33 -8.36 -4.40 11.58
N GLY A 34 -8.41 -3.09 11.86
CA GLY A 34 -8.22 -2.54 13.19
C GLY A 34 -6.76 -2.32 13.59
N ALA A 35 -5.81 -2.48 12.69
CA ALA A 35 -4.40 -2.29 12.97
C ALA A 35 -3.91 -0.93 12.45
N ARG A 36 -2.88 -0.39 13.08
CA ARG A 36 -2.27 0.88 12.67
C ARG A 36 -1.22 0.75 11.57
N THR A 37 -0.77 -0.47 11.31
CA THR A 37 0.13 -0.75 10.19
C THR A 37 -0.52 -1.77 9.28
N THR A 38 -0.20 -1.66 7.98
CA THR A 38 -0.68 -2.57 6.95
C THR A 38 0.54 -3.26 6.36
N PRO A 39 0.62 -4.60 6.42
CA PRO A 39 1.73 -5.29 5.75
C PRO A 39 1.81 -4.92 4.28
N SER A 40 3.02 -4.64 3.80
CA SER A 40 3.26 -4.27 2.40
C SER A 40 3.30 -5.53 1.53
N VAL A 41 2.18 -6.25 1.51
CA VAL A 41 2.02 -7.55 0.86
C VAL A 41 0.79 -7.51 -0.04
N VAL A 42 0.96 -7.97 -1.27
CA VAL A 42 -0.14 -8.11 -2.25
C VAL A 42 -0.16 -9.55 -2.72
N ALA A 43 -1.34 -10.14 -2.80
CA ALA A 43 -1.50 -11.50 -3.28
C ALA A 43 -2.74 -11.60 -4.17
N PHE A 44 -2.75 -12.62 -5.00
CA PHE A 44 -3.91 -12.95 -5.83
C PHE A 44 -4.38 -14.35 -5.45
N ALA A 45 -5.62 -14.44 -4.99
CA ALA A 45 -6.24 -15.72 -4.67
C ALA A 45 -6.48 -16.54 -5.96
N LYS A 46 -6.76 -17.82 -5.80
CA LYS A 46 -6.97 -18.72 -6.95
C LYS A 46 -8.13 -18.30 -7.85
N ASP A 47 -9.11 -17.62 -7.29
CA ASP A 47 -10.27 -17.09 -8.03
C ASP A 47 -9.97 -15.74 -8.69
N GLY A 48 -8.74 -15.22 -8.56
CA GLY A 48 -8.34 -13.93 -9.10
C GLY A 48 -8.57 -12.75 -8.18
N GLU A 49 -9.12 -12.95 -6.99
CA GLU A 49 -9.32 -11.88 -6.03
C GLU A 49 -7.97 -11.31 -5.56
N ARG A 50 -7.86 -9.98 -5.58
CA ARG A 50 -6.66 -9.30 -5.12
C ARG A 50 -6.75 -9.08 -3.61
N LEU A 51 -5.72 -9.52 -2.89
CA LEU A 51 -5.59 -9.36 -1.45
C LEU A 51 -4.46 -8.38 -1.16
N VAL A 52 -4.64 -7.49 -0.20
CA VAL A 52 -3.61 -6.52 0.20
C VAL A 52 -3.57 -6.45 1.72
N GLY A 53 -2.37 -6.43 2.27
CA GLY A 53 -2.16 -6.27 3.69
C GLY A 53 -2.21 -7.58 4.45
N VAL A 54 -2.89 -7.59 5.59
CA VAL A 54 -2.88 -8.73 6.51
C VAL A 54 -3.50 -9.98 5.89
N THR A 55 -4.53 -9.83 5.07
CA THR A 55 -5.15 -10.97 4.39
C THR A 55 -4.19 -11.62 3.40
N ALA A 56 -3.41 -10.81 2.69
CA ALA A 56 -2.38 -11.31 1.79
C ALA A 56 -1.26 -12.01 2.58
N LYS A 57 -0.83 -11.41 3.67
CA LYS A 57 0.26 -11.96 4.50
C LYS A 57 -0.11 -13.31 5.12
N ARG A 58 -1.35 -13.44 5.61
CA ARG A 58 -1.81 -14.68 6.27
C ARG A 58 -1.77 -15.90 5.36
N GLN A 59 -2.01 -15.73 4.07
CA GLN A 59 -2.03 -16.84 3.11
C GLN A 59 -0.72 -16.97 2.33
N ALA A 60 0.31 -16.20 2.67
CA ALA A 60 1.56 -16.17 1.91
C ALA A 60 2.25 -17.54 1.84
N VAL A 61 2.24 -18.31 2.94
CA VAL A 61 2.89 -19.62 3.00
C VAL A 61 2.19 -20.62 2.06
N THR A 62 0.86 -20.60 2.00
CA THR A 62 0.08 -21.54 1.20
C THR A 62 -0.09 -21.10 -0.25
N ASN A 63 0.23 -19.85 -0.57
CA ASN A 63 0.04 -19.24 -1.90
C ASN A 63 1.27 -18.40 -2.28
N ASN A 64 2.46 -18.90 -2.01
CA ASN A 64 3.70 -18.14 -2.17
C ASN A 64 3.92 -17.63 -3.60
N GLU A 65 3.58 -18.42 -4.61
CA GLU A 65 3.79 -18.07 -6.01
C GLU A 65 2.93 -16.89 -6.47
N ARG A 66 1.85 -16.61 -5.76
CA ARG A 66 0.91 -15.54 -6.10
C ARG A 66 0.95 -14.39 -5.07
N THR A 67 2.01 -14.33 -4.26
CA THR A 67 2.16 -13.36 -3.19
C THR A 67 3.44 -12.53 -3.40
N PHE A 68 3.29 -11.20 -3.37
CA PHE A 68 4.39 -10.26 -3.54
C PHE A 68 4.70 -9.58 -2.21
N MET A 69 5.96 -9.68 -1.78
CA MET A 69 6.44 -9.10 -0.52
C MET A 69 7.69 -8.27 -0.78
N SER A 70 7.84 -7.18 -0.02
CA SER A 70 9.05 -6.35 -0.06
C SER A 70 9.37 -5.79 -1.46
N VAL A 71 8.36 -5.55 -2.27
CA VAL A 71 8.53 -5.11 -3.66
C VAL A 71 9.18 -3.73 -3.76
N LYS A 72 9.08 -2.91 -2.71
CA LYS A 72 9.70 -1.59 -2.68
C LYS A 72 11.21 -1.64 -2.96
N ARG A 73 11.88 -2.74 -2.60
CA ARG A 73 13.31 -2.93 -2.86
C ARG A 73 13.64 -3.00 -4.35
N GLU A 74 12.65 -3.34 -5.18
CA GLU A 74 12.81 -3.49 -6.63
C GLU A 74 12.43 -2.23 -7.41
N MET A 75 12.04 -1.16 -6.70
CA MET A 75 11.68 0.10 -7.36
C MET A 75 12.85 0.66 -8.16
N GLY A 76 12.57 1.10 -9.38
CA GLY A 76 13.56 1.63 -10.30
C GLY A 76 14.35 0.58 -11.06
N THR A 77 14.07 -0.72 -10.84
CA THR A 77 14.69 -1.82 -11.57
C THR A 77 13.78 -2.32 -12.70
N ASN A 78 14.29 -3.27 -13.47
CA ASN A 78 13.51 -3.94 -14.51
C ASN A 78 12.77 -5.17 -14.01
N TRP A 79 12.68 -5.33 -12.68
CA TRP A 79 12.01 -6.47 -12.07
C TRP A 79 10.54 -6.53 -12.45
N LYS A 80 10.07 -7.71 -12.79
CA LYS A 80 8.67 -8.02 -13.07
C LYS A 80 8.37 -9.42 -12.57
N GLU A 81 7.21 -9.59 -11.96
CA GLU A 81 6.75 -10.89 -11.50
C GLU A 81 5.39 -11.17 -12.09
N GLY A 82 5.17 -12.42 -12.46
CA GLY A 82 3.93 -12.84 -13.10
C GLY A 82 2.99 -13.59 -12.19
N VAL A 83 1.70 -13.36 -12.38
CA VAL A 83 0.61 -14.16 -11.81
C VAL A 83 -0.34 -14.48 -12.95
N ASP A 84 -0.60 -15.77 -13.17
CA ASP A 84 -1.36 -16.26 -14.31
C ASP A 84 -0.67 -15.79 -15.63
N GLU A 85 -1.39 -15.08 -16.47
CA GLU A 85 -0.84 -14.54 -17.73
C GLU A 85 -0.42 -13.08 -17.60
N SER A 86 -0.55 -12.48 -16.43
CA SER A 86 -0.24 -11.07 -16.19
C SER A 86 1.11 -10.93 -15.50
N LYS A 87 1.84 -9.88 -15.86
CA LYS A 87 3.10 -9.51 -15.22
C LYS A 87 2.93 -8.16 -14.55
N TYR A 88 3.51 -8.01 -13.37
CA TYR A 88 3.39 -6.80 -12.56
C TYR A 88 4.76 -6.19 -12.29
N THR A 89 4.83 -4.86 -12.38
CA THR A 89 6.02 -4.08 -11.99
C THR A 89 5.95 -3.71 -10.51
N PRO A 90 7.08 -3.32 -9.88
CA PRO A 90 7.05 -2.84 -8.49
C PRO A 90 6.09 -1.65 -8.32
N GLN A 91 6.00 -0.77 -9.30
CA GLN A 91 5.11 0.38 -9.28
C GLN A 91 3.64 -0.04 -9.25
N GLU A 92 3.28 -1.05 -10.03
CA GLU A 92 1.89 -1.56 -10.05
C GLU A 92 1.52 -2.22 -8.73
N ILE A 93 2.41 -3.03 -8.17
CA ILE A 93 2.18 -3.67 -6.86
C ILE A 93 2.09 -2.63 -5.76
N SER A 94 2.99 -1.64 -5.78
CA SER A 94 2.94 -0.53 -4.82
C SER A 94 1.65 0.27 -4.93
N ALA A 95 1.14 0.46 -6.14
CA ALA A 95 -0.14 1.15 -6.36
C ALA A 95 -1.31 0.41 -5.71
N PHE A 96 -1.30 -0.92 -5.71
CA PHE A 96 -2.33 -1.70 -5.04
C PHE A 96 -2.32 -1.47 -3.53
N ILE A 97 -1.13 -1.36 -2.94
CA ILE A 97 -0.99 -1.04 -1.51
C ILE A 97 -1.51 0.37 -1.24
N LEU A 98 -1.16 1.34 -2.08
CA LEU A 98 -1.62 2.72 -1.95
C LEU A 98 -3.15 2.82 -2.06
N GLN A 99 -3.75 2.05 -2.96
CA GLN A 99 -5.22 2.02 -3.11
C GLN A 99 -5.90 1.49 -1.85
N LYS A 100 -5.33 0.46 -1.21
CA LYS A 100 -5.87 -0.06 0.04
C LYS A 100 -5.77 0.99 1.15
N LEU A 101 -4.62 1.63 1.30
CA LEU A 101 -4.41 2.66 2.31
C LEU A 101 -5.36 3.84 2.10
N LYS A 102 -5.57 4.24 0.85
CA LYS A 102 -6.53 5.29 0.51
C LYS A 102 -7.95 4.89 0.90
N ALA A 103 -8.36 3.66 0.57
CA ALA A 103 -9.69 3.17 0.89
C ALA A 103 -9.91 3.12 2.40
N ASP A 104 -8.93 2.66 3.16
CA ASP A 104 -9.01 2.62 4.63
C ASP A 104 -9.12 4.04 5.21
N ALA A 105 -8.37 5.00 4.66
CA ALA A 105 -8.42 6.39 5.09
C ALA A 105 -9.79 7.01 4.78
N GLU A 106 -10.33 6.75 3.59
CA GLU A 106 -11.64 7.26 3.20
C GLU A 106 -12.74 6.70 4.10
N ALA A 107 -12.66 5.42 4.45
CA ALA A 107 -13.62 4.80 5.37
C ALA A 107 -13.54 5.42 6.76
N TYR A 108 -12.33 5.70 7.25
CA TYR A 108 -12.13 6.34 8.54
C TYR A 108 -12.64 7.79 8.56
N LEU A 109 -12.33 8.56 7.52
CA LEU A 109 -12.68 9.98 7.44
C LEU A 109 -14.12 10.22 7.01
N GLY A 110 -14.76 9.23 6.39
CA GLY A 110 -16.12 9.35 5.88
C GLY A 110 -16.23 10.27 4.67
N GLN A 111 -15.14 10.48 3.95
CA GLN A 111 -15.13 11.33 2.76
C GLN A 111 -14.01 10.91 1.80
N GLU A 112 -14.13 11.36 0.55
CA GLU A 112 -13.14 11.07 -0.47
C GLU A 112 -11.82 11.77 -0.20
N VAL A 113 -10.71 11.07 -0.42
CA VAL A 113 -9.34 11.59 -0.29
C VAL A 113 -8.77 11.82 -1.69
N LYS A 114 -8.35 13.04 -1.97
CA LYS A 114 -7.80 13.45 -3.28
C LYS A 114 -6.34 13.84 -3.22
N GLN A 115 -5.79 14.03 -2.02
CA GLN A 115 -4.41 14.48 -1.84
C GLN A 115 -3.68 13.61 -0.84
N ALA A 116 -2.47 13.22 -1.17
CA ALA A 116 -1.63 12.43 -0.29
C ALA A 116 -0.17 12.87 -0.39
N VAL A 117 0.53 12.86 0.74
CA VAL A 117 1.98 13.00 0.79
C VAL A 117 2.54 11.60 1.03
N ILE A 118 3.36 11.13 0.11
CA ILE A 118 3.93 9.78 0.18
C ILE A 118 5.42 9.92 0.44
N THR A 119 5.90 9.30 1.52
CA THR A 119 7.31 9.34 1.86
C THR A 119 8.10 8.35 1.01
N CYS A 120 9.31 8.72 0.66
CA CYS A 120 10.26 7.82 0.04
C CYS A 120 11.64 8.08 0.65
N PRO A 121 12.52 7.05 0.68
CA PRO A 121 13.88 7.27 1.20
C PRO A 121 14.63 8.33 0.41
N ALA A 122 15.48 9.08 1.10
CA ALA A 122 16.27 10.14 0.47
C ALA A 122 17.22 9.60 -0.60
N TYR A 123 17.64 8.34 -0.48
CA TYR A 123 18.52 7.69 -1.45
C TYR A 123 17.79 7.20 -2.71
N PHE A 124 16.47 7.32 -2.76
CA PHE A 124 15.74 6.93 -3.97
C PHE A 124 16.16 7.81 -5.14
N THR A 125 16.42 7.18 -6.29
CA THR A 125 16.66 7.88 -7.56
C THR A 125 15.33 8.38 -8.14
N ASP A 126 15.41 9.20 -9.18
CA ASP A 126 14.21 9.67 -9.86
C ASP A 126 13.38 8.50 -10.42
N ALA A 127 14.04 7.45 -10.89
CA ALA A 127 13.35 6.25 -11.41
C ALA A 127 12.57 5.53 -10.30
N GLN A 128 13.06 5.57 -9.05
CA GLN A 128 12.39 4.93 -7.91
C GLN A 128 11.21 5.76 -7.39
N ARG A 129 11.26 7.08 -7.57
CA ARG A 129 10.18 7.97 -7.14
C ARG A 129 9.02 7.96 -8.11
#